data_743d44db021f8c4a8c7a4fe3831617af
#
_entry.id   743d44db021f8c4a8c7a4fe3831617af
#
_cell.length_a   1.000
_cell.length_b   1.000
_cell.length_c   1.000
_cell.angle_alpha   90.00
_cell.angle_beta   90.00
_cell.angle_gamma   90.00
#
_symmetry.space_group_name_H-M   'P 1'
#
loop_
_entity.id
_entity.type
_entity.pdbx_description
1 polymer ?
#
loop_
_entity_poly.entity_id
_entity_poly.type
_entity_poly.pdbx_seq_one_letter_code
_entity_poly.pdbx_strand_id
1 'polypeptide(L)'
;DGAVSTATTTATAAETTDVAPTTEAPSTTAPATTEAPATSDAAVTTEPEAVTVGEWQAIPGGDDCRCADGSPFEIWERPADPTKVMLYFEGGGACFSAETCGPDSPTYERNLELGVAPDRGGVFDETNPENPIANHSIVYVPYCTGDVHLGDSVTEYSDTVTIDHNGFPNADKGLQTVLANYPDVEQLLVAGSSAGSIPTPAFAGLAADELPGTEIITFGDSSAAYPDVPALNVAIGGLWGVLGNVPDWPVNEGLTPEEWSFPGLYVQAGSQHPDITFARFDYAYDRIQSTFAGLAGIAADDLLGFIEQTESDIEADGVPIASYIAPGTSHTILGGDGFYDMEVEGVRLVDFLAALVAGDVPADVQCVDCQRPT
;
A
#
# COMPACT_ATOMS: atom_id res chain seq x y z
N ASP A 1 48.77 -24.31 -24.76
CA ASP A 1 49.73 -23.50 -25.55
C ASP A 1 49.10 -22.21 -26.03
N GLY A 2 49.72 -21.07 -25.63
CA GLY A 2 49.67 -19.77 -26.26
C GLY A 2 48.72 -18.78 -25.59
N ALA A 3 49.14 -17.99 -24.82
CA ALA A 3 50.08 -16.85 -24.66
C ALA A 3 49.31 -15.53 -24.44
N VAL A 4 49.60 -14.96 -23.32
CA VAL A 4 49.38 -13.61 -22.82
C VAL A 4 49.72 -12.50 -23.82
N SER A 5 48.95 -11.39 -23.84
CA SER A 5 49.49 -10.08 -24.16
C SER A 5 48.82 -8.98 -23.36
N THR A 6 49.60 -8.44 -22.44
CA THR A 6 49.43 -7.18 -21.71
C THR A 6 49.84 -6.02 -22.60
N ALA A 7 49.10 -4.90 -22.59
CA ALA A 7 49.58 -3.60 -23.06
C ALA A 7 49.21 -2.52 -22.04
N THR A 8 50.24 -2.13 -21.33
CA THR A 8 50.35 -0.91 -20.50
C THR A 8 50.64 0.29 -21.41
N THR A 9 49.95 1.40 -21.23
CA THR A 9 50.46 2.70 -21.73
C THR A 9 50.32 3.80 -20.67
N THR A 10 51.46 4.38 -20.43
CA THR A 10 51.87 5.33 -19.39
C THR A 10 51.43 6.76 -19.70
N ALA A 11 51.33 7.53 -18.66
CA ALA A 11 51.03 8.96 -18.54
C ALA A 11 51.99 9.90 -19.31
N THR A 12 51.50 11.10 -19.58
CA THR A 12 52.37 12.30 -19.59
C THR A 12 51.57 13.53 -19.16
N ALA A 13 52.07 14.18 -18.11
CA ALA A 13 51.65 15.49 -17.61
C ALA A 13 52.31 16.59 -18.44
N ALA A 14 51.68 17.75 -18.55
CA ALA A 14 52.33 19.02 -18.91
C ALA A 14 51.72 20.16 -18.09
N GLU A 15 52.56 20.72 -17.22
CA GLU A 15 52.41 22.04 -16.60
C GLU A 15 52.74 23.15 -17.60
N THR A 16 52.09 24.32 -17.49
CA THR A 16 52.67 25.67 -17.71
C THR A 16 51.76 26.72 -17.08
N THR A 17 52.14 27.27 -16.02
CA THR A 17 52.60 28.63 -15.58
C THR A 17 51.90 29.86 -16.18
N ASP A 18 51.26 30.58 -15.24
CA ASP A 18 51.46 32.00 -14.90
C ASP A 18 51.29 33.11 -15.95
N VAL A 19 50.46 34.10 -15.65
CA VAL A 19 50.74 35.53 -15.53
C VAL A 19 49.47 36.37 -15.30
N ALA A 20 49.39 37.11 -14.19
CA ALA A 20 48.46 38.22 -13.98
C ALA A 20 48.98 39.51 -14.62
N PRO A 21 48.11 40.47 -14.92
CA PRO A 21 48.39 41.84 -14.54
C PRO A 21 47.24 42.57 -13.86
N THR A 22 47.59 43.24 -12.80
CA THR A 22 46.96 44.37 -12.11
C THR A 22 46.69 45.54 -13.04
N THR A 23 45.51 46.17 -12.94
CA THR A 23 45.34 47.58 -13.30
C THR A 23 44.28 48.27 -12.43
N GLU A 24 44.63 49.46 -12.01
CA GLU A 24 43.97 50.35 -11.07
C GLU A 24 42.59 50.84 -11.45
N ALA A 25 41.85 51.23 -10.40
CA ALA A 25 40.54 51.89 -10.44
C ALA A 25 40.67 53.37 -10.77
N PRO A 26 39.69 54.05 -11.31
CA PRO A 26 39.40 55.42 -11.02
C PRO A 26 38.12 55.62 -10.22
N SER A 27 38.27 56.44 -9.18
CA SER A 27 37.23 57.01 -8.34
C SER A 27 36.35 57.97 -9.15
N THR A 28 35.01 57.83 -9.03
CA THR A 28 34.07 58.89 -9.39
C THR A 28 32.86 58.90 -8.45
N THR A 29 32.75 59.98 -7.81
CA THR A 29 31.68 60.75 -7.16
C THR A 29 30.26 60.21 -7.26
N ALA A 30 29.60 60.07 -6.10
CA ALA A 30 28.17 59.81 -5.93
C ALA A 30 27.31 61.01 -6.31
N PRO A 31 26.13 60.78 -6.87
CA PRO A 31 25.02 61.72 -6.77
C PRO A 31 23.93 61.20 -5.80
N ALA A 32 23.22 62.18 -5.28
CA ALA A 32 22.29 62.18 -4.18
C ALA A 32 21.19 61.12 -4.22
N THR A 33 20.88 60.59 -3.03
CA THR A 33 19.77 59.75 -2.64
C THR A 33 18.44 60.48 -2.87
N THR A 34 17.57 59.91 -3.72
CA THR A 34 16.14 60.17 -3.72
C THR A 34 15.47 58.99 -3.05
N GLU A 35 14.90 59.20 -1.87
CA GLU A 35 14.04 58.25 -1.16
C GLU A 35 12.84 57.92 -2.03
N ALA A 36 12.69 56.64 -2.41
CA ALA A 36 11.47 56.08 -2.93
C ALA A 36 10.58 55.64 -1.74
N PRO A 37 9.25 55.79 -1.86
CA PRO A 37 8.35 55.40 -0.77
C PRO A 37 8.37 53.87 -0.54
N ALA A 38 8.52 53.50 0.71
CA ALA A 38 8.42 52.11 1.17
C ALA A 38 6.98 51.58 0.91
N THR A 39 6.83 50.76 -0.11
CA THR A 39 5.68 49.89 -0.23
C THR A 39 5.90 48.73 0.76
N SER A 40 5.16 48.76 1.86
CA SER A 40 5.01 47.64 2.77
C SER A 40 4.11 46.61 2.11
N ASP A 41 4.70 45.70 1.36
CA ASP A 41 4.00 44.42 1.07
C ASP A 41 4.01 43.60 2.36
N ALA A 42 2.94 43.77 3.14
CA ALA A 42 2.59 42.81 4.17
C ALA A 42 2.20 41.52 3.43
N ALA A 43 3.08 40.51 3.48
CA ALA A 43 2.72 39.16 3.12
C ALA A 43 1.51 38.78 4.00
N VAL A 44 0.34 38.66 3.37
CA VAL A 44 -0.84 38.05 3.99
C VAL A 44 -0.49 36.57 4.12
N THR A 45 0.00 36.16 5.28
CA THR A 45 -0.01 34.75 5.68
C THR A 45 -1.46 34.40 5.95
N THR A 46 -2.15 33.87 4.93
CA THR A 46 -3.40 33.14 5.15
C THR A 46 -3.04 31.91 5.99
N GLU A 47 -3.51 31.86 7.23
CA GLU A 47 -3.53 30.58 7.96
C GLU A 47 -4.28 29.59 7.06
N PRO A 48 -3.77 28.34 6.92
CA PRO A 48 -4.47 27.31 6.17
C PRO A 48 -5.88 27.16 6.76
N GLU A 49 -6.90 27.19 5.92
CA GLU A 49 -8.27 26.91 6.35
C GLU A 49 -8.30 25.54 7.02
N ALA A 50 -8.94 25.47 8.21
CA ALA A 50 -9.06 24.21 8.91
C ALA A 50 -9.87 23.22 8.07
N VAL A 51 -9.28 22.04 7.79
CA VAL A 51 -9.97 20.96 7.09
C VAL A 51 -11.18 20.52 7.92
N THR A 52 -12.34 20.42 7.27
CA THR A 52 -13.56 19.91 7.89
C THR A 52 -13.76 18.47 7.47
N VAL A 53 -13.71 17.55 8.42
CA VAL A 53 -14.00 16.14 8.18
C VAL A 53 -15.52 15.93 8.12
N GLY A 54 -15.99 15.31 7.04
CA GLY A 54 -17.40 15.00 6.82
C GLY A 54 -17.85 13.72 7.51
N GLU A 55 -19.13 13.41 7.40
CA GLU A 55 -19.70 12.15 7.86
C GLU A 55 -19.53 11.07 6.77
N TRP A 56 -19.54 9.79 7.19
CA TRP A 56 -19.54 8.66 6.28
C TRP A 56 -20.78 8.67 5.37
N GLN A 57 -20.58 8.44 4.09
CA GLN A 57 -21.62 8.39 3.06
C GLN A 57 -21.52 7.07 2.31
N ALA A 58 -22.61 6.30 2.28
CA ALA A 58 -22.69 5.07 1.49
C ALA A 58 -22.81 5.40 -0.01
N ILE A 59 -22.03 4.72 -0.83
CA ILE A 59 -22.06 4.79 -2.28
C ILE A 59 -22.44 3.41 -2.82
N PRO A 60 -23.59 3.22 -3.44
CA PRO A 60 -23.97 1.93 -4.02
C PRO A 60 -22.95 1.46 -5.06
N GLY A 61 -22.61 0.17 -5.03
CA GLY A 61 -21.70 -0.45 -5.98
C GLY A 61 -22.20 -0.43 -7.43
N GLY A 62 -23.51 -0.47 -7.61
CA GLY A 62 -24.12 -0.60 -8.94
C GLY A 62 -24.28 -2.07 -9.38
N ASP A 63 -24.56 -2.27 -10.67
CA ASP A 63 -24.89 -3.60 -11.21
C ASP A 63 -23.67 -4.53 -11.32
N ASP A 64 -22.46 -3.95 -11.39
CA ASP A 64 -21.22 -4.71 -11.55
C ASP A 64 -20.61 -5.17 -10.21
N CYS A 65 -21.07 -4.60 -9.08
CA CYS A 65 -20.57 -4.91 -7.75
C CYS A 65 -21.56 -5.78 -6.96
N ARG A 66 -21.03 -6.80 -6.28
CA ARG A 66 -21.84 -7.72 -5.45
C ARG A 66 -20.98 -8.49 -4.46
N CYS A 67 -21.62 -9.05 -3.46
CA CYS A 67 -20.99 -9.97 -2.51
C CYS A 67 -20.97 -11.41 -3.04
N ALA A 68 -20.31 -12.31 -2.32
CA ALA A 68 -20.12 -13.73 -2.68
C ALA A 68 -21.41 -14.51 -2.85
N ASP A 69 -22.50 -14.10 -2.23
CA ASP A 69 -23.84 -14.71 -2.36
C ASP A 69 -24.73 -14.02 -3.40
N GLY A 70 -24.18 -13.08 -4.18
CA GLY A 70 -24.87 -12.26 -5.16
C GLY A 70 -25.68 -11.11 -4.58
N SER A 71 -25.60 -10.86 -3.26
CA SER A 71 -26.28 -9.72 -2.63
C SER A 71 -25.64 -8.38 -3.00
N PRO A 72 -26.39 -7.25 -2.86
CA PRO A 72 -25.89 -5.92 -3.19
C PRO A 72 -24.64 -5.53 -2.39
N PHE A 73 -23.82 -4.69 -3.00
CA PHE A 73 -22.58 -4.13 -2.44
C PHE A 73 -22.65 -2.61 -2.38
N GLU A 74 -21.99 -2.02 -1.40
CA GLU A 74 -21.76 -0.57 -1.29
C GLU A 74 -20.36 -0.30 -0.77
N ILE A 75 -19.79 0.84 -1.14
CA ILE A 75 -18.57 1.38 -0.56
C ILE A 75 -18.91 2.60 0.30
N TRP A 76 -17.93 3.08 1.06
CA TRP A 76 -18.13 4.24 1.92
C TRP A 76 -17.13 5.34 1.59
N GLU A 77 -17.58 6.58 1.68
CA GLU A 77 -16.75 7.76 1.52
C GLU A 77 -16.89 8.66 2.75
N ARG A 78 -15.75 9.17 3.24
CA ARG A 78 -15.68 10.22 4.26
C ARG A 78 -14.85 11.37 3.69
N PRO A 79 -15.46 12.43 3.17
CA PRO A 79 -14.72 13.55 2.60
C PRO A 79 -14.05 14.40 3.68
N ALA A 80 -12.81 14.85 3.40
CA ALA A 80 -12.06 15.79 4.24
C ALA A 80 -11.15 16.63 3.33
N ASP A 81 -9.82 16.55 3.45
CA ASP A 81 -8.88 17.20 2.52
C ASP A 81 -8.93 16.49 1.15
N PRO A 82 -9.39 17.17 0.09
CA PRO A 82 -9.51 16.54 -1.22
C PRO A 82 -8.16 16.28 -1.91
N THR A 83 -7.06 16.86 -1.41
CA THR A 83 -5.70 16.63 -1.94
C THR A 83 -5.00 15.45 -1.29
N LYS A 84 -5.56 14.92 -0.18
CA LYS A 84 -5.03 13.79 0.58
C LYS A 84 -6.10 12.73 0.75
N VAL A 85 -5.91 11.59 0.11
CA VAL A 85 -6.92 10.53 0.08
C VAL A 85 -6.34 9.23 0.59
N MET A 86 -7.10 8.49 1.39
CA MET A 86 -6.85 7.08 1.68
C MET A 86 -7.88 6.22 0.94
N LEU A 87 -7.40 5.32 0.08
CA LEU A 87 -8.18 4.20 -0.43
C LEU A 87 -7.90 3.00 0.47
N TYR A 88 -8.93 2.56 1.19
CA TYR A 88 -8.77 1.49 2.18
C TYR A 88 -9.58 0.25 1.81
N PHE A 89 -8.93 -0.91 1.88
CA PHE A 89 -9.51 -2.22 1.66
C PHE A 89 -9.71 -2.95 2.98
N GLU A 90 -10.96 -3.31 3.29
CA GLU A 90 -11.30 -4.08 4.49
C GLU A 90 -10.76 -5.50 4.41
N GLY A 91 -10.37 -6.04 5.57
CA GLY A 91 -10.09 -7.46 5.72
C GLY A 91 -11.34 -8.30 5.87
N GLY A 92 -11.18 -9.60 5.99
CA GLY A 92 -12.34 -10.49 6.21
C GLY A 92 -12.09 -11.94 5.82
N GLY A 93 -10.82 -12.35 5.72
CA GLY A 93 -10.44 -13.73 5.43
C GLY A 93 -10.48 -14.10 3.95
N ALA A 94 -10.65 -15.38 3.65
CA ALA A 94 -10.68 -15.90 2.28
C ALA A 94 -11.37 -17.27 2.19
N CYS A 95 -11.81 -17.64 0.99
CA CYS A 95 -12.30 -18.97 0.74
C CYS A 95 -11.81 -19.57 -0.60
N PHE A 96 -11.49 -20.86 -0.62
CA PHE A 96 -10.88 -21.55 -1.76
C PHE A 96 -11.21 -23.04 -1.83
N SER A 97 -12.23 -23.48 -1.11
CA SER A 97 -12.73 -24.85 -1.14
C SER A 97 -14.20 -24.90 -0.76
N ALA A 98 -14.89 -26.02 -1.03
CA ALA A 98 -16.28 -26.18 -0.60
C ALA A 98 -16.47 -26.05 0.92
N GLU A 99 -15.45 -26.40 1.70
CA GLU A 99 -15.46 -26.27 3.16
C GLU A 99 -15.29 -24.79 3.59
N THR A 100 -14.29 -24.09 3.02
CA THR A 100 -14.01 -22.70 3.38
C THR A 100 -15.02 -21.72 2.77
N CYS A 101 -15.67 -22.07 1.66
CA CYS A 101 -16.67 -21.23 0.97
C CYS A 101 -18.12 -21.57 1.36
N GLY A 102 -18.33 -22.61 2.17
CA GLY A 102 -19.68 -23.03 2.58
C GLY A 102 -20.43 -21.95 3.37
N PRO A 103 -21.78 -22.01 3.41
CA PRO A 103 -22.62 -20.97 4.05
C PRO A 103 -22.38 -20.82 5.56
N ASP A 104 -21.91 -21.88 6.20
CA ASP A 104 -21.63 -21.91 7.65
C ASP A 104 -20.11 -21.77 7.94
N SER A 105 -19.30 -21.42 6.93
CA SER A 105 -17.86 -21.28 7.10
C SER A 105 -17.52 -20.01 7.90
N PRO A 106 -16.64 -20.10 8.90
CA PRO A 106 -16.18 -18.92 9.65
C PRO A 106 -15.00 -18.22 8.98
N THR A 107 -14.59 -18.61 7.77
CA THR A 107 -13.35 -18.15 7.15
C THR A 107 -13.47 -16.80 6.44
N TYR A 108 -14.71 -16.36 6.13
CA TYR A 108 -14.96 -15.04 5.55
C TYR A 108 -16.44 -14.65 5.68
N GLU A 109 -16.75 -13.36 5.52
CA GLU A 109 -18.12 -12.86 5.41
C GLU A 109 -18.59 -12.95 3.95
N ARG A 110 -19.85 -13.37 3.72
CA ARG A 110 -20.41 -13.61 2.38
C ARG A 110 -21.29 -12.49 1.86
N ASN A 111 -21.71 -11.59 2.73
CA ASN A 111 -22.59 -10.45 2.44
C ASN A 111 -22.29 -9.31 3.41
N LEU A 112 -22.87 -8.14 3.14
CA LEU A 112 -22.75 -6.95 3.97
C LEU A 112 -24.10 -6.60 4.61
N GLU A 113 -24.06 -6.02 5.79
CA GLU A 113 -25.20 -5.28 6.34
C GLU A 113 -25.14 -3.84 5.78
N LEU A 114 -25.97 -3.60 4.75
CA LEU A 114 -25.96 -2.30 4.07
C LEU A 114 -26.41 -1.15 4.98
N GLY A 115 -25.82 0.01 4.79
CA GLY A 115 -26.10 1.22 5.58
C GLY A 115 -25.42 1.25 6.94
N VAL A 116 -24.52 0.32 7.23
CA VAL A 116 -23.70 0.30 8.45
C VAL A 116 -22.32 0.86 8.12
N ALA A 117 -22.07 2.07 8.60
CA ALA A 117 -20.80 2.76 8.37
C ALA A 117 -19.62 2.06 9.06
N PRO A 118 -18.40 2.16 8.52
CA PRO A 118 -17.20 1.64 9.16
C PRO A 118 -17.00 2.18 10.60
N ASP A 119 -16.36 1.36 11.44
CA ASP A 119 -15.94 1.78 12.77
C ASP A 119 -14.98 2.98 12.71
N ARG A 120 -14.95 3.77 13.79
CA ARG A 120 -14.11 4.98 13.89
C ARG A 120 -12.90 4.77 14.81
N GLY A 121 -12.37 3.55 14.91
CA GLY A 121 -11.19 3.24 15.71
C GLY A 121 -9.88 3.35 14.91
N GLY A 122 -8.76 3.39 15.61
CA GLY A 122 -7.43 3.43 14.98
C GLY A 122 -7.25 4.58 13.99
N VAL A 123 -6.81 4.28 12.78
CA VAL A 123 -6.57 5.29 11.71
C VAL A 123 -7.85 6.01 11.25
N PHE A 124 -9.02 5.50 11.60
CA PHE A 124 -10.31 6.11 11.26
C PHE A 124 -10.80 7.13 12.31
N ASP A 125 -10.11 7.24 13.46
CA ASP A 125 -10.44 8.24 14.50
C ASP A 125 -9.89 9.62 14.10
N GLU A 126 -10.74 10.42 13.49
CA GLU A 126 -10.44 11.80 13.09
C GLU A 126 -10.27 12.74 14.30
N THR A 127 -10.68 12.31 15.49
CA THR A 127 -10.61 13.13 16.71
C THR A 127 -9.31 12.94 17.48
N ASN A 128 -8.57 11.87 17.20
CA ASN A 128 -7.29 11.62 17.85
C ASN A 128 -6.20 12.55 17.28
N PRO A 129 -5.60 13.43 18.10
CA PRO A 129 -4.60 14.39 17.64
C PRO A 129 -3.28 13.73 17.21
N GLU A 130 -3.05 12.46 17.54
CA GLU A 130 -1.87 11.70 17.10
C GLU A 130 -2.11 10.99 15.75
N ASN A 131 -3.34 11.00 15.22
CA ASN A 131 -3.63 10.35 13.94
C ASN A 131 -3.01 11.13 12.77
N PRO A 132 -2.00 10.58 12.08
CA PRO A 132 -1.32 11.29 10.99
C PRO A 132 -2.20 11.48 9.75
N ILE A 133 -3.30 10.72 9.64
CA ILE A 133 -4.23 10.77 8.51
C ILE A 133 -5.63 11.29 8.91
N ALA A 134 -5.76 11.94 10.09
CA ALA A 134 -7.04 12.44 10.59
C ALA A 134 -7.79 13.32 9.57
N ASN A 135 -7.05 14.06 8.76
CA ASN A 135 -7.59 14.98 7.74
C ASN A 135 -7.67 14.39 6.34
N HIS A 136 -7.34 13.12 6.12
CA HIS A 136 -7.48 12.52 4.79
C HIS A 136 -8.96 12.26 4.48
N SER A 137 -9.34 12.52 3.24
CA SER A 137 -10.55 11.93 2.69
C SER A 137 -10.38 10.42 2.61
N ILE A 138 -11.41 9.64 2.89
CA ILE A 138 -11.32 8.18 2.91
C ILE A 138 -12.36 7.59 1.96
N VAL A 139 -11.92 6.72 1.07
CA VAL A 139 -12.76 5.80 0.33
C VAL A 139 -12.51 4.41 0.89
N TYR A 140 -13.53 3.84 1.53
CA TYR A 140 -13.46 2.55 2.21
C TYR A 140 -14.22 1.51 1.40
N VAL A 141 -13.55 0.42 1.08
CA VAL A 141 -14.08 -0.72 0.32
C VAL A 141 -14.31 -1.88 1.26
N PRO A 142 -15.56 -2.19 1.64
CA PRO A 142 -15.90 -3.36 2.45
C PRO A 142 -15.56 -4.66 1.73
N TYR A 143 -15.49 -5.76 2.50
CA TYR A 143 -15.12 -7.06 1.97
C TYR A 143 -16.16 -8.14 2.21
N CYS A 144 -16.61 -8.82 1.15
CA CYS A 144 -17.61 -9.90 1.22
C CYS A 144 -17.46 -10.95 0.12
N THR A 145 -16.28 -11.10 -0.51
CA THR A 145 -16.13 -11.91 -1.73
C THR A 145 -15.20 -13.12 -1.58
N GLY A 146 -14.44 -13.21 -0.48
CA GLY A 146 -13.61 -14.35 -0.16
C GLY A 146 -12.35 -14.53 -1.02
N ASP A 147 -11.92 -13.51 -1.77
CA ASP A 147 -10.93 -13.55 -2.85
C ASP A 147 -9.84 -12.45 -2.74
N VAL A 148 -9.68 -11.88 -1.54
CA VAL A 148 -8.72 -10.83 -1.20
C VAL A 148 -8.77 -9.60 -2.13
N HIS A 149 -9.98 -9.21 -2.56
CA HIS A 149 -10.26 -8.10 -3.49
C HIS A 149 -9.62 -8.25 -4.89
N LEU A 150 -9.24 -9.43 -5.31
CA LEU A 150 -8.55 -9.66 -6.58
C LEU A 150 -9.35 -10.53 -7.56
N GLY A 151 -10.40 -11.18 -7.10
CA GLY A 151 -11.18 -12.13 -7.90
C GLY A 151 -12.17 -11.46 -8.85
N ASP A 152 -12.39 -12.12 -9.99
CA ASP A 152 -13.47 -11.83 -10.95
C ASP A 152 -13.90 -13.14 -11.63
N SER A 153 -14.61 -13.98 -10.89
CA SER A 153 -15.10 -15.27 -11.37
C SER A 153 -16.30 -15.76 -10.60
N VAL A 154 -17.10 -16.63 -11.24
CA VAL A 154 -18.13 -17.43 -10.57
C VAL A 154 -17.60 -18.85 -10.47
N THR A 155 -17.35 -19.33 -9.25
CA THR A 155 -16.72 -20.63 -9.02
C THR A 155 -17.66 -21.60 -8.31
N GLU A 156 -17.91 -22.76 -8.94
CA GLU A 156 -18.66 -23.88 -8.36
C GLU A 156 -17.70 -24.79 -7.59
N TYR A 157 -17.73 -24.70 -6.26
CA TYR A 157 -16.93 -25.54 -5.36
C TYR A 157 -17.56 -26.91 -5.10
N SER A 158 -18.89 -26.98 -5.21
CA SER A 158 -19.67 -28.24 -5.12
C SER A 158 -21.07 -28.01 -5.70
N ASP A 159 -21.89 -29.08 -5.77
CA ASP A 159 -23.29 -29.02 -6.22
C ASP A 159 -24.15 -28.02 -5.41
N THR A 160 -23.66 -27.56 -4.25
CA THR A 160 -24.42 -26.69 -3.32
C THR A 160 -23.66 -25.44 -2.92
N VAL A 161 -22.43 -25.25 -3.39
CA VAL A 161 -21.56 -24.08 -3.06
C VAL A 161 -21.06 -23.47 -4.35
N THR A 162 -21.68 -22.36 -4.72
CA THR A 162 -21.24 -21.48 -5.82
C THR A 162 -21.00 -20.11 -5.22
N ILE A 163 -19.87 -19.49 -5.58
CA ILE A 163 -19.42 -18.20 -5.05
C ILE A 163 -19.17 -17.25 -6.20
N ASP A 164 -19.67 -16.03 -6.07
CA ASP A 164 -19.27 -14.88 -6.85
C ASP A 164 -18.01 -14.29 -6.24
N HIS A 165 -16.84 -14.60 -6.81
CA HIS A 165 -15.59 -13.93 -6.50
C HIS A 165 -15.54 -12.62 -7.28
N ASN A 166 -16.09 -11.57 -6.71
CA ASN A 166 -16.27 -10.26 -7.36
C ASN A 166 -15.44 -9.17 -6.68
N GLY A 167 -14.33 -9.57 -6.06
CA GLY A 167 -13.50 -8.66 -5.27
C GLY A 167 -12.83 -7.58 -6.09
N PHE A 168 -12.32 -7.90 -7.29
CA PHE A 168 -11.68 -6.91 -8.15
C PHE A 168 -12.65 -5.84 -8.66
N PRO A 169 -13.84 -6.15 -9.20
CA PRO A 169 -14.84 -5.13 -9.55
C PRO A 169 -15.27 -4.26 -8.35
N ASN A 170 -15.41 -4.87 -7.16
CA ASN A 170 -15.75 -4.13 -5.95
C ASN A 170 -14.61 -3.17 -5.54
N ALA A 171 -13.36 -3.61 -5.63
CA ALA A 171 -12.18 -2.80 -5.32
C ALA A 171 -11.95 -1.70 -6.36
N ASP A 172 -12.14 -2.01 -7.64
CA ASP A 172 -12.07 -1.02 -8.73
C ASP A 172 -13.12 0.09 -8.54
N LYS A 173 -14.33 -0.25 -8.06
CA LYS A 173 -15.33 0.76 -7.68
C LYS A 173 -14.79 1.78 -6.68
N GLY A 174 -13.95 1.35 -5.72
CA GLY A 174 -13.25 2.22 -4.78
C GLY A 174 -12.27 3.15 -5.52
N LEU A 175 -11.41 2.60 -6.38
CA LEU A 175 -10.46 3.37 -7.17
C LEU A 175 -11.19 4.37 -8.09
N GLN A 176 -12.21 3.94 -8.82
CA GLN A 176 -13.01 4.82 -9.68
C GLN A 176 -13.68 5.95 -8.90
N THR A 177 -14.04 5.71 -7.63
CA THR A 177 -14.57 6.76 -6.76
C THR A 177 -13.48 7.78 -6.39
N VAL A 178 -12.26 7.34 -6.09
CA VAL A 178 -11.11 8.24 -5.90
C VAL A 178 -10.90 9.11 -7.14
N LEU A 179 -10.80 8.50 -8.32
CA LEU A 179 -10.56 9.20 -9.58
C LEU A 179 -11.65 10.21 -9.91
N ALA A 180 -12.91 9.90 -9.61
CA ALA A 180 -14.05 10.76 -9.91
C ALA A 180 -14.21 11.93 -8.94
N ASN A 181 -13.99 11.67 -7.63
CA ASN A 181 -14.31 12.64 -6.57
C ASN A 181 -13.09 13.47 -6.16
N TYR A 182 -11.85 12.99 -6.43
CA TYR A 182 -10.60 13.62 -6.04
C TYR A 182 -9.62 13.79 -7.23
N PRO A 183 -10.04 14.48 -8.31
CA PRO A 183 -9.22 14.61 -9.52
C PRO A 183 -7.92 15.40 -9.32
N ASP A 184 -7.82 16.16 -8.25
CA ASP A 184 -6.64 16.96 -7.88
C ASP A 184 -5.90 16.38 -6.66
N VAL A 185 -6.02 15.06 -6.42
CA VAL A 185 -5.31 14.38 -5.33
C VAL A 185 -3.79 14.51 -5.49
N GLU A 186 -3.13 15.01 -4.47
CA GLU A 186 -1.66 15.17 -4.43
C GLU A 186 -0.97 13.99 -3.74
N GLN A 187 -1.67 13.36 -2.78
CA GLN A 187 -1.18 12.18 -2.05
C GLN A 187 -2.29 11.14 -1.91
N LEU A 188 -2.01 9.92 -2.36
CA LEU A 188 -2.89 8.76 -2.22
C LEU A 188 -2.22 7.67 -1.35
N LEU A 189 -2.80 7.41 -0.18
CA LEU A 189 -2.45 6.26 0.66
C LEU A 189 -3.36 5.09 0.29
N VAL A 190 -2.82 4.03 -0.30
CA VAL A 190 -3.52 2.79 -0.56
C VAL A 190 -3.24 1.82 0.60
N ALA A 191 -4.21 1.65 1.47
CA ALA A 191 -4.04 0.86 2.68
C ALA A 191 -5.09 -0.26 2.78
N GLY A 192 -4.83 -1.23 3.62
CA GLY A 192 -5.80 -2.30 3.90
C GLY A 192 -5.30 -3.24 4.96
N SER A 193 -6.23 -3.96 5.59
CA SER A 193 -5.91 -4.90 6.67
C SER A 193 -6.25 -6.33 6.27
N SER A 194 -5.43 -7.31 6.69
CA SER A 194 -5.65 -8.74 6.43
C SER A 194 -5.81 -9.02 4.93
N ALA A 195 -6.92 -9.64 4.51
CA ALA A 195 -7.25 -9.85 3.11
C ALA A 195 -7.16 -8.56 2.26
N GLY A 196 -7.50 -7.41 2.86
CA GLY A 196 -7.44 -6.11 2.20
C GLY A 196 -6.03 -5.51 2.08
N SER A 197 -5.03 -6.03 2.78
CA SER A 197 -3.65 -5.60 2.60
C SER A 197 -3.02 -6.19 1.34
N ILE A 198 -3.48 -7.37 0.89
CA ILE A 198 -2.95 -8.08 -0.28
C ILE A 198 -3.09 -7.27 -1.58
N PRO A 199 -4.24 -6.65 -1.90
CA PRO A 199 -4.42 -5.92 -3.15
C PRO A 199 -3.73 -4.56 -3.17
N THR A 200 -3.21 -4.04 -2.04
CA THR A 200 -2.70 -2.67 -1.95
C THR A 200 -1.64 -2.33 -3.00
N PRO A 201 -0.62 -3.18 -3.31
CA PRO A 201 0.35 -2.85 -4.32
C PRO A 201 -0.25 -2.84 -5.74
N ALA A 202 -1.17 -3.75 -6.04
CA ALA A 202 -1.82 -3.79 -7.35
C ALA A 202 -2.66 -2.53 -7.60
N PHE A 203 -3.48 -2.12 -6.63
CA PHE A 203 -4.30 -0.91 -6.75
C PHE A 203 -3.48 0.38 -6.65
N ALA A 204 -2.33 0.38 -5.98
CA ALA A 204 -1.38 1.48 -6.03
C ALA A 204 -0.81 1.65 -7.45
N GLY A 205 -0.44 0.56 -8.12
CA GLY A 205 0.02 0.60 -9.51
C GLY A 205 -1.07 1.05 -10.48
N LEU A 206 -2.29 0.53 -10.35
CA LEU A 206 -3.44 0.98 -11.16
C LEU A 206 -3.76 2.47 -10.93
N ALA A 207 -3.66 2.94 -9.69
CA ALA A 207 -3.83 4.36 -9.38
C ALA A 207 -2.72 5.21 -10.02
N ALA A 208 -1.47 4.72 -10.04
CA ALA A 208 -0.34 5.43 -10.66
C ALA A 208 -0.48 5.58 -12.18
N ASP A 209 -1.12 4.61 -12.85
CA ASP A 209 -1.44 4.73 -14.27
C ASP A 209 -2.40 5.90 -14.55
N GLU A 210 -3.35 6.16 -13.65
CA GLU A 210 -4.43 7.14 -13.84
C GLU A 210 -4.13 8.52 -13.21
N LEU A 211 -3.22 8.59 -12.22
CA LEU A 211 -2.91 9.78 -11.42
C LEU A 211 -1.43 10.21 -11.58
N PRO A 212 -1.01 10.65 -12.75
CA PRO A 212 0.39 11.03 -12.98
C PRO A 212 0.80 12.23 -12.10
N GLY A 213 1.83 12.04 -11.28
CA GLY A 213 2.38 13.08 -10.40
C GLY A 213 1.79 13.10 -9.00
N THR A 214 0.84 12.24 -8.69
CA THR A 214 0.36 12.00 -7.33
C THR A 214 1.41 11.17 -6.57
N GLU A 215 1.71 11.55 -5.34
CA GLU A 215 2.51 10.72 -4.43
C GLU A 215 1.67 9.51 -3.98
N ILE A 216 2.12 8.31 -4.31
CA ILE A 216 1.40 7.08 -3.97
C ILE A 216 2.19 6.27 -2.95
N ILE A 217 1.51 5.95 -1.84
CA ILE A 217 2.06 5.21 -0.72
C ILE A 217 1.16 4.00 -0.47
N THR A 218 1.75 2.82 -0.23
CA THR A 218 0.99 1.67 0.26
C THR A 218 1.23 1.45 1.74
N PHE A 219 0.23 0.93 2.46
CA PHE A 219 0.40 0.43 3.81
C PHE A 219 -0.44 -0.85 4.01
N GLY A 220 0.22 -2.01 3.87
CA GLY A 220 -0.41 -3.32 4.08
C GLY A 220 -0.33 -3.75 5.54
N ASP A 221 -1.46 -4.07 6.17
CA ASP A 221 -1.56 -4.49 7.56
C ASP A 221 -1.86 -5.99 7.64
N SER A 222 -0.86 -6.79 8.03
CA SER A 222 -0.97 -8.20 8.40
C SER A 222 -1.29 -9.18 7.26
N SER A 223 -0.45 -9.25 6.21
CA SER A 223 -0.53 -10.28 5.18
C SER A 223 0.80 -10.65 4.50
N ALA A 224 1.94 -10.34 5.11
CA ALA A 224 3.25 -10.58 4.50
C ALA A 224 3.72 -12.06 4.55
N ALA A 225 3.05 -12.93 5.28
CA ALA A 225 3.53 -14.30 5.53
C ALA A 225 3.05 -15.34 4.50
N TYR A 226 2.70 -14.92 3.29
CA TYR A 226 2.28 -15.83 2.22
C TYR A 226 3.36 -15.92 1.14
N PRO A 227 4.24 -16.95 1.20
CA PRO A 227 5.33 -17.11 0.26
C PRO A 227 4.83 -17.44 -1.15
N ASP A 228 5.68 -17.21 -2.13
CA ASP A 228 5.45 -17.65 -3.50
C ASP A 228 5.50 -19.20 -3.58
N VAL A 229 4.34 -19.83 -3.80
CA VAL A 229 4.19 -21.28 -3.96
C VAL A 229 3.45 -21.56 -5.27
N PRO A 230 4.14 -21.94 -6.36
CA PRO A 230 3.55 -22.07 -7.68
C PRO A 230 2.27 -22.91 -7.76
N ALA A 231 2.20 -24.02 -7.03
CA ALA A 231 0.99 -24.86 -7.00
C ALA A 231 -0.21 -24.17 -6.33
N LEU A 232 0.05 -23.35 -5.31
CA LEU A 232 -0.98 -22.55 -4.64
C LEU A 232 -1.42 -21.38 -5.53
N ASN A 233 -0.48 -20.73 -6.18
CA ASN A 233 -0.72 -19.62 -7.11
C ASN A 233 -1.68 -20.05 -8.22
N VAL A 234 -1.41 -21.20 -8.87
CA VAL A 234 -2.30 -21.78 -9.89
C VAL A 234 -3.68 -22.11 -9.33
N ALA A 235 -3.72 -22.73 -8.14
CA ALA A 235 -4.99 -23.17 -7.55
C ALA A 235 -5.86 -21.94 -7.17
N ILE A 236 -5.33 -21.02 -6.39
CA ILE A 236 -6.06 -19.84 -5.91
C ILE A 236 -6.35 -18.88 -7.08
N GLY A 237 -5.34 -18.59 -7.90
CA GLY A 237 -5.48 -17.70 -9.05
C GLY A 237 -6.53 -18.18 -10.04
N GLY A 238 -6.62 -19.51 -10.26
CA GLY A 238 -7.64 -20.10 -11.12
C GLY A 238 -9.04 -20.09 -10.51
N LEU A 239 -9.16 -20.36 -9.20
CA LEU A 239 -10.46 -20.35 -8.50
C LEU A 239 -11.07 -18.94 -8.46
N TRP A 240 -10.26 -17.92 -8.23
CA TRP A 240 -10.70 -16.54 -8.13
C TRP A 240 -10.70 -15.79 -9.46
N GLY A 241 -10.08 -16.35 -10.51
CA GLY A 241 -10.02 -15.70 -11.83
C GLY A 241 -9.09 -14.50 -11.91
N VAL A 242 -8.12 -14.39 -11.02
CA VAL A 242 -7.27 -13.19 -10.84
C VAL A 242 -6.45 -12.80 -12.06
N LEU A 243 -6.06 -13.78 -12.91
CA LEU A 243 -5.24 -13.52 -14.09
C LEU A 243 -5.93 -12.66 -15.15
N GLY A 244 -7.26 -12.62 -15.14
CA GLY A 244 -8.05 -11.75 -16.01
C GLY A 244 -7.91 -10.27 -15.65
N ASN A 245 -7.47 -9.97 -14.43
CA ASN A 245 -7.36 -8.63 -13.85
C ASN A 245 -5.91 -8.15 -13.71
N VAL A 246 -4.93 -8.97 -14.14
CA VAL A 246 -3.53 -8.56 -14.17
C VAL A 246 -3.35 -7.43 -15.20
N PRO A 247 -2.80 -6.26 -14.81
CA PRO A 247 -2.63 -5.14 -15.71
C PRO A 247 -1.70 -5.47 -16.90
N ASP A 248 -1.96 -4.87 -18.06
CA ASP A 248 -1.15 -5.03 -19.27
C ASP A 248 0.15 -4.20 -19.18
N TRP A 249 0.92 -4.45 -18.14
CA TRP A 249 2.23 -3.83 -17.93
C TRP A 249 3.33 -4.68 -18.61
N PRO A 250 4.41 -4.07 -19.12
CA PRO A 250 5.52 -4.81 -19.71
C PRO A 250 6.11 -5.89 -18.80
N VAL A 251 6.14 -5.67 -17.49
CA VAL A 251 6.62 -6.64 -16.49
C VAL A 251 5.74 -7.89 -16.44
N ASN A 252 4.48 -7.80 -16.83
CA ASN A 252 3.52 -8.90 -16.85
C ASN A 252 3.45 -9.65 -18.19
N GLU A 253 4.26 -9.24 -19.19
CA GLU A 253 4.26 -9.91 -20.49
C GLU A 253 4.70 -11.37 -20.37
N GLY A 254 3.76 -12.27 -20.62
CA GLY A 254 3.99 -13.71 -20.54
C GLY A 254 3.88 -14.31 -19.13
N LEU A 255 3.41 -13.55 -18.15
CA LEU A 255 3.17 -14.05 -16.79
C LEU A 255 2.28 -15.30 -16.81
N THR A 256 2.77 -16.37 -16.24
CA THR A 256 2.03 -17.62 -16.12
C THR A 256 1.29 -17.72 -14.78
N PRO A 257 0.27 -18.59 -14.66
CA PRO A 257 -0.41 -18.81 -13.38
C PRO A 257 0.52 -19.25 -12.25
N GLU A 258 1.60 -19.95 -12.57
CA GLU A 258 2.61 -20.42 -11.61
C GLU A 258 3.46 -19.28 -11.06
N GLU A 259 3.63 -18.20 -11.84
CA GLU A 259 4.46 -17.04 -11.52
C GLU A 259 3.67 -15.91 -10.86
N TRP A 260 2.34 -15.95 -10.93
CA TRP A 260 1.50 -15.01 -10.21
C TRP A 260 1.52 -15.33 -8.71
N SER A 261 1.81 -14.34 -7.87
CA SER A 261 1.86 -14.53 -6.41
C SER A 261 1.53 -13.23 -5.66
N PHE A 262 1.22 -13.31 -4.37
CA PHE A 262 0.98 -12.11 -3.57
C PHE A 262 2.24 -11.23 -3.44
N PRO A 263 3.45 -11.78 -3.17
CA PRO A 263 4.68 -10.98 -3.24
C PRO A 263 4.93 -10.39 -4.64
N GLY A 264 4.56 -11.13 -5.69
CA GLY A 264 4.66 -10.68 -7.08
C GLY A 264 3.88 -9.40 -7.39
N LEU A 265 2.80 -9.09 -6.65
CA LEU A 265 2.05 -7.86 -6.85
C LEU A 265 2.90 -6.61 -6.53
N TYR A 266 3.78 -6.67 -5.52
CA TYR A 266 4.74 -5.62 -5.22
C TYR A 266 5.77 -5.45 -6.34
N VAL A 267 6.29 -6.58 -6.84
CA VAL A 267 7.29 -6.59 -7.92
C VAL A 267 6.69 -6.04 -9.21
N GLN A 268 5.47 -6.41 -9.55
CA GLN A 268 4.75 -5.93 -10.73
C GLN A 268 4.53 -4.41 -10.65
N ALA A 269 3.92 -3.94 -9.56
CA ALA A 269 3.62 -2.52 -9.38
C ALA A 269 4.89 -1.66 -9.26
N GLY A 270 5.88 -2.08 -8.47
CA GLY A 270 7.12 -1.33 -8.27
C GLY A 270 8.03 -1.31 -9.49
N SER A 271 8.02 -2.37 -10.31
CA SER A 271 8.75 -2.37 -11.59
C SER A 271 8.11 -1.44 -12.62
N GLN A 272 6.78 -1.35 -12.64
CA GLN A 272 6.04 -0.44 -13.52
C GLN A 272 6.11 1.01 -13.04
N HIS A 273 5.99 1.22 -11.74
CA HIS A 273 5.93 2.54 -11.09
C HIS A 273 6.94 2.63 -9.93
N PRO A 274 8.23 2.85 -10.22
CA PRO A 274 9.29 2.84 -9.20
C PRO A 274 9.21 4.00 -8.18
N ASP A 275 8.34 4.96 -8.41
CA ASP A 275 8.10 6.09 -7.49
C ASP A 275 7.05 5.78 -6.40
N ILE A 276 6.40 4.60 -6.44
CA ILE A 276 5.49 4.16 -5.37
C ILE A 276 6.32 3.81 -4.12
N THR A 277 5.90 4.33 -2.97
CA THR A 277 6.45 3.95 -1.67
C THR A 277 5.67 2.77 -1.11
N PHE A 278 6.33 1.62 -0.95
CA PHE A 278 5.72 0.43 -0.36
C PHE A 278 6.07 0.32 1.12
N ALA A 279 5.05 0.10 1.96
CA ALA A 279 5.22 -0.17 3.37
C ALA A 279 4.23 -1.22 3.89
N ARG A 280 4.59 -1.91 4.97
CA ARG A 280 3.74 -2.92 5.60
C ARG A 280 3.97 -3.03 7.09
N PHE A 281 2.97 -3.59 7.77
CA PHE A 281 3.00 -3.96 9.18
C PHE A 281 2.62 -5.43 9.35
N ASP A 282 3.32 -6.17 10.20
CA ASP A 282 2.97 -7.53 10.56
C ASP A 282 3.28 -7.84 12.03
N TYR A 283 2.47 -8.71 12.64
CA TYR A 283 2.86 -9.38 13.88
C TYR A 283 3.70 -10.62 13.56
N ALA A 284 4.85 -10.75 14.20
CA ALA A 284 5.83 -11.81 13.92
C ALA A 284 5.27 -13.24 13.96
N TYR A 285 4.23 -13.49 14.75
CA TYR A 285 3.59 -14.81 14.92
C TYR A 285 2.08 -14.73 14.86
N ASP A 286 1.56 -13.95 13.92
CA ASP A 286 0.13 -13.76 13.68
C ASP A 286 -0.61 -15.10 13.52
N ARG A 287 -1.59 -15.34 14.40
CA ARG A 287 -2.36 -16.58 14.41
C ARG A 287 -3.31 -16.73 13.23
N ILE A 288 -3.81 -15.64 12.71
CA ILE A 288 -4.74 -15.69 11.57
C ILE A 288 -3.97 -16.01 10.30
N GLN A 289 -2.84 -15.33 10.04
CA GLN A 289 -1.96 -15.68 8.91
C GLN A 289 -1.48 -17.14 9.01
N SER A 290 -1.06 -17.60 10.20
CA SER A 290 -0.69 -19.01 10.44
C SER A 290 -1.84 -19.98 10.12
N THR A 291 -3.08 -19.61 10.47
CA THR A 291 -4.25 -20.44 10.20
C THR A 291 -4.52 -20.56 8.69
N PHE A 292 -4.52 -19.44 7.96
CA PHE A 292 -4.73 -19.44 6.52
C PHE A 292 -3.60 -20.12 5.75
N ALA A 293 -2.35 -19.92 6.15
CA ALA A 293 -1.21 -20.66 5.60
C ALA A 293 -1.41 -22.18 5.78
N GLY A 294 -1.83 -22.62 6.97
CA GLY A 294 -2.14 -24.02 7.25
C GLY A 294 -3.32 -24.56 6.41
N LEU A 295 -4.39 -23.78 6.22
CA LEU A 295 -5.52 -24.15 5.34
C LEU A 295 -5.07 -24.27 3.87
N ALA A 296 -4.11 -23.45 3.45
CA ALA A 296 -3.48 -23.52 2.13
C ALA A 296 -2.42 -24.62 2.00
N GLY A 297 -2.17 -25.40 3.06
CA GLY A 297 -1.19 -26.49 3.06
C GLY A 297 0.27 -26.05 3.28
N ILE A 298 0.49 -24.80 3.71
CA ILE A 298 1.80 -24.26 4.06
C ILE A 298 2.06 -24.53 5.54
N ALA A 299 3.22 -25.12 5.88
CA ALA A 299 3.61 -25.33 7.26
C ALA A 299 4.06 -23.98 7.87
N ALA A 300 3.24 -23.41 8.74
CA ALA A 300 3.45 -22.08 9.33
C ALA A 300 4.19 -22.13 10.69
N ASP A 301 5.09 -23.08 10.88
CA ASP A 301 5.88 -23.21 12.13
C ASP A 301 6.86 -22.04 12.34
N ASP A 302 7.19 -21.32 11.28
CA ASP A 302 8.10 -20.17 11.27
C ASP A 302 7.53 -19.00 10.47
N LEU A 303 6.43 -18.42 10.96
CA LEU A 303 5.73 -17.33 10.28
C LEU A 303 6.64 -16.10 10.07
N LEU A 304 7.44 -15.75 11.08
CA LEU A 304 8.42 -14.66 10.97
C LEU A 304 9.39 -14.91 9.81
N GLY A 305 9.90 -16.15 9.66
CA GLY A 305 10.77 -16.50 8.55
C GLY A 305 10.09 -16.34 7.17
N PHE A 306 8.77 -16.55 7.07
CA PHE A 306 8.04 -16.27 5.83
C PHE A 306 7.91 -14.77 5.56
N ILE A 307 7.64 -13.96 6.59
CA ILE A 307 7.60 -12.49 6.46
C ILE A 307 8.96 -11.98 5.97
N GLU A 308 10.05 -12.38 6.61
CA GLU A 308 11.41 -12.01 6.22
C GLU A 308 11.78 -12.48 4.81
N GLN A 309 11.37 -13.70 4.44
CA GLN A 309 11.65 -14.26 3.12
C GLN A 309 10.90 -13.50 2.02
N THR A 310 9.60 -13.22 2.20
CA THR A 310 8.83 -12.46 1.20
C THR A 310 9.37 -11.05 1.00
N GLU A 311 9.84 -10.40 2.07
CA GLU A 311 10.51 -9.10 1.99
C GLU A 311 11.79 -9.19 1.16
N SER A 312 12.66 -10.13 1.54
CA SER A 312 13.93 -10.34 0.83
C SER A 312 13.74 -10.68 -0.66
N ASP A 313 12.69 -11.44 -1.00
CA ASP A 313 12.39 -11.79 -2.39
C ASP A 313 11.92 -10.55 -3.19
N ILE A 314 11.02 -9.72 -2.62
CA ILE A 314 10.57 -8.46 -3.23
C ILE A 314 11.75 -7.50 -3.45
N GLU A 315 12.63 -7.35 -2.46
CA GLU A 315 13.79 -6.48 -2.56
C GLU A 315 14.85 -7.00 -3.55
N ALA A 316 15.03 -8.32 -3.62
CA ALA A 316 15.92 -8.95 -4.60
C ALA A 316 15.50 -8.67 -6.04
N ASP A 317 14.21 -8.48 -6.28
CA ASP A 317 13.63 -8.07 -7.58
C ASP A 317 13.67 -6.54 -7.79
N GLY A 318 14.29 -5.81 -6.86
CA GLY A 318 14.59 -4.37 -7.00
C GLY A 318 13.51 -3.43 -6.49
N VAL A 319 12.52 -3.92 -5.74
CA VAL A 319 11.44 -3.11 -5.17
C VAL A 319 11.67 -2.93 -3.67
N PRO A 320 12.07 -1.73 -3.20
CA PRO A 320 12.24 -1.48 -1.78
C PRO A 320 10.88 -1.47 -1.06
N ILE A 321 10.85 -2.02 0.15
CA ILE A 321 9.67 -2.03 1.01
C ILE A 321 10.07 -1.67 2.44
N ALA A 322 9.35 -0.74 3.08
CA ALA A 322 9.56 -0.41 4.48
C ALA A 322 8.68 -1.30 5.37
N SER A 323 9.29 -2.09 6.24
CA SER A 323 8.59 -3.08 7.07
C SER A 323 8.57 -2.69 8.54
N TYR A 324 7.44 -2.94 9.21
CA TYR A 324 7.30 -2.81 10.65
C TYR A 324 6.82 -4.15 11.24
N ILE A 325 7.71 -4.91 11.86
CA ILE A 325 7.40 -6.23 12.42
C ILE A 325 7.31 -6.15 13.94
N ALA A 326 6.09 -6.28 14.45
CA ALA A 326 5.78 -6.22 15.88
C ALA A 326 5.84 -7.59 16.57
N PRO A 327 6.13 -7.63 17.88
CA PRO A 327 6.08 -8.88 18.64
C PRO A 327 4.65 -9.37 18.86
N GLY A 328 4.48 -10.69 18.97
CA GLY A 328 3.22 -11.30 19.38
C GLY A 328 2.45 -12.02 18.28
N THR A 329 1.19 -12.30 18.58
CA THR A 329 0.34 -13.21 17.79
C THR A 329 -1.01 -12.58 17.40
N SER A 330 -1.15 -11.28 17.56
CA SER A 330 -2.37 -10.55 17.18
C SER A 330 -2.51 -10.48 15.66
N HIS A 331 -3.64 -10.01 15.20
CA HIS A 331 -3.94 -9.85 13.79
C HIS A 331 -4.56 -8.49 13.55
N THR A 332 -3.98 -7.75 12.62
CA THR A 332 -4.26 -6.37 12.23
C THR A 332 -4.13 -5.35 13.37
N ILE A 333 -3.90 -4.10 12.99
CA ILE A 333 -3.70 -3.03 13.96
C ILE A 333 -4.35 -1.70 13.54
N LEU A 334 -4.52 -1.45 12.23
CA LEU A 334 -4.96 -0.13 11.73
C LEU A 334 -6.34 0.29 12.24
N GLY A 335 -7.27 -0.66 12.40
CA GLY A 335 -8.64 -0.38 12.83
C GLY A 335 -8.83 -0.25 14.35
N GLY A 336 -7.78 -0.40 15.16
CA GLY A 336 -7.90 -0.41 16.62
C GLY A 336 -6.98 0.58 17.34
N ASP A 337 -7.30 0.90 18.59
CA ASP A 337 -6.54 1.85 19.42
C ASP A 337 -5.09 1.41 19.67
N GLY A 338 -4.81 0.10 19.56
CA GLY A 338 -3.45 -0.43 19.62
C GLY A 338 -2.48 0.17 18.62
N PHE A 339 -2.98 0.78 17.53
CA PHE A 339 -2.19 1.52 16.56
C PHE A 339 -1.38 2.66 17.20
N TYR A 340 -1.95 3.35 18.15
CA TYR A 340 -1.30 4.48 18.83
C TYR A 340 -0.33 4.05 19.94
N ASP A 341 -0.53 2.86 20.51
CA ASP A 341 0.25 2.33 21.63
C ASP A 341 1.41 1.42 21.16
N MET A 342 1.39 0.96 19.90
CA MET A 342 2.40 0.05 19.37
C MET A 342 3.77 0.74 19.28
N GLU A 343 4.75 0.17 19.97
CA GLU A 343 6.15 0.59 19.94
C GLU A 343 7.06 -0.63 19.87
N VAL A 344 7.99 -0.62 18.91
CA VAL A 344 9.01 -1.66 18.73
C VAL A 344 10.37 -0.99 18.66
N GLU A 345 11.30 -1.44 19.50
CA GLU A 345 12.70 -0.94 19.56
C GLU A 345 12.78 0.60 19.66
N GLY A 346 11.80 1.24 20.32
CA GLY A 346 11.74 2.68 20.54
C GLY A 346 11.13 3.48 19.38
N VAL A 347 10.57 2.82 18.37
CA VAL A 347 9.85 3.46 17.25
C VAL A 347 8.36 3.16 17.40
N ARG A 348 7.54 4.20 17.50
CA ARG A 348 6.08 4.05 17.53
C ARG A 348 5.54 3.83 16.12
N LEU A 349 4.55 2.96 15.98
CA LEU A 349 3.91 2.70 14.69
C LEU A 349 3.23 3.95 14.11
N VAL A 350 2.61 4.75 14.95
CA VAL A 350 2.00 6.02 14.54
C VAL A 350 3.04 6.98 13.95
N ASP A 351 4.26 7.03 14.52
CA ASP A 351 5.34 7.87 14.02
C ASP A 351 5.92 7.31 12.71
N PHE A 352 5.93 5.98 12.54
CA PHE A 352 6.30 5.30 11.29
C PHE A 352 5.35 5.67 10.15
N LEU A 353 4.03 5.59 10.37
CA LEU A 353 3.04 6.00 9.38
C LEU A 353 3.09 7.53 9.14
N ALA A 354 3.32 8.33 10.19
CA ALA A 354 3.46 9.78 10.05
C ALA A 354 4.65 10.17 9.15
N ALA A 355 5.78 9.46 9.26
CA ALA A 355 6.93 9.66 8.37
C ALA A 355 6.57 9.34 6.91
N LEU A 356 5.91 8.21 6.66
CA LEU A 356 5.48 7.82 5.31
C LEU A 356 4.60 8.89 4.65
N VAL A 357 3.57 9.37 5.35
CA VAL A 357 2.65 10.39 4.79
C VAL A 357 3.27 11.81 4.77
N ALA A 358 4.45 11.99 5.38
CA ALA A 358 5.26 13.19 5.23
C ALA A 358 6.25 13.11 4.07
N GLY A 359 6.30 11.99 3.33
CA GLY A 359 7.23 11.75 2.22
C GLY A 359 8.60 11.24 2.67
N ASP A 360 8.76 10.87 3.95
CA ASP A 360 9.99 10.29 4.49
C ASP A 360 9.82 8.76 4.60
N VAL A 361 10.63 7.99 3.88
CA VAL A 361 10.61 6.53 3.98
C VAL A 361 11.38 6.10 5.23
N PRO A 362 10.70 5.57 6.27
CA PRO A 362 11.38 5.14 7.49
C PRO A 362 12.23 3.89 7.22
N ALA A 363 13.23 3.66 8.08
CA ALA A 363 13.95 2.39 8.11
C ALA A 363 13.05 1.28 8.67
N ASP A 364 13.37 0.04 8.32
CA ASP A 364 12.69 -1.14 8.85
C ASP A 364 12.75 -1.19 10.37
N VAL A 365 11.66 -1.62 10.95
CA VAL A 365 11.49 -1.83 12.38
C VAL A 365 11.14 -3.28 12.63
N GLN A 366 11.97 -3.99 13.37
CA GLN A 366 11.73 -5.39 13.70
C GLN A 366 12.00 -5.65 15.18
N CYS A 367 11.11 -6.41 15.79
CA CYS A 367 11.27 -6.84 17.18
C CYS A 367 12.52 -7.75 17.35
N VAL A 368 13.33 -7.46 18.36
CA VAL A 368 14.45 -8.33 18.78
C VAL A 368 13.91 -9.52 19.58
N ASP A 369 13.01 -9.28 20.53
CA ASP A 369 12.21 -10.31 21.19
C ASP A 369 10.80 -10.31 20.61
N CYS A 370 10.58 -11.16 19.62
CA CYS A 370 9.31 -11.22 18.91
C CYS A 370 8.23 -12.07 19.63
N GLN A 371 8.49 -12.51 20.86
CA GLN A 371 7.53 -13.26 21.70
C GLN A 371 7.02 -14.54 21.01
N ARG A 372 7.94 -15.38 20.51
CA ARG A 372 7.59 -16.63 19.85
C ARG A 372 6.73 -17.51 20.78
N PRO A 373 5.56 -17.99 20.34
CA PRO A 373 4.74 -18.92 21.11
C PRO A 373 5.52 -20.21 21.43
N THR A 374 5.37 -20.73 22.68
CA THR A 374 6.03 -21.96 23.16
C THR A 374 5.22 -23.19 22.87
#